data_02f9806f0b44e0a0cb66b7ab9d92d883
#
_entry.id   02f9806f0b44e0a0cb66b7ab9d92d883
#
_cell.length_a   1.000
_cell.length_b   1.000
_cell.length_c   1.000
_cell.angle_alpha   90.00
_cell.angle_beta   90.00
_cell.angle_gamma   90.00
#
_symmetry.space_group_name_H-M   'P 1'
#
loop_
_entity.id
_entity.type
_entity.pdbx_description
1 polymer ?
#
loop_
_entity_poly.entity_id
_entity_poly.type
_entity_poly.pdbx_seq_one_letter_code
_entity_poly.pdbx_strand_id
1 'polypeptide(L)'
;AAGADLNEMAEKDLPATFDDIRPRLWARIDAFNKPLIAVVNGYSLGAGCELALLCDLVIAGDNARFGLPEITLGTMPGAGGTQRLIRSVGKALASRMVLSGESIDAERAQQAGLVSDIHPANLSDEYALKLAATIARHSPLALRAAKQSLRLAHEVGLQAGLVQERQLFTLLSGTEDRREGVSAFLEKRTPEFKGR
;
A
#
# COMPACT_ATOMS: atom_id res chain seq x y z
N ALA A 1 -0.31 3.98 13.69
CA ALA A 1 -1.68 3.82 14.25
C ALA A 1 -1.79 2.47 14.96
N ALA A 2 -2.32 2.48 16.19
CA ALA A 2 -2.41 1.28 17.02
C ALA A 2 -3.72 0.47 16.82
N GLY A 3 -4.51 0.79 15.81
CA GLY A 3 -5.74 0.10 15.48
C GLY A 3 -7.01 0.92 15.71
N ALA A 4 -8.15 0.23 15.74
CA ALA A 4 -9.46 0.82 15.99
C ALA A 4 -9.67 1.09 17.50
N ASP A 5 -10.61 1.99 17.82
CA ASP A 5 -11.02 2.21 19.21
C ASP A 5 -11.77 0.97 19.73
N LEU A 6 -11.20 0.31 20.74
CA LEU A 6 -11.75 -0.91 21.32
C LEU A 6 -13.03 -0.62 22.12
N ASN A 7 -13.20 0.58 22.69
CA ASN A 7 -14.45 0.94 23.39
C ASN A 7 -15.59 1.02 22.39
N GLU A 8 -15.39 1.68 21.23
CA GLU A 8 -16.38 1.71 20.16
C GLU A 8 -16.71 0.30 19.64
N MET A 9 -15.72 -0.57 19.53
CA MET A 9 -15.93 -1.96 19.09
C MET A 9 -16.72 -2.78 20.10
N ALA A 10 -16.48 -2.59 21.40
CA ALA A 10 -17.16 -3.34 22.46
C ALA A 10 -18.67 -3.04 22.53
N GLU A 11 -19.09 -1.86 22.10
CA GLU A 11 -20.50 -1.43 22.10
C GLU A 11 -21.28 -1.89 20.86
N LYS A 12 -20.60 -2.38 19.80
CA LYS A 12 -21.24 -2.78 18.53
C LYS A 12 -21.76 -4.20 18.59
N ASP A 13 -23.04 -4.35 18.35
CA ASP A 13 -23.68 -5.64 18.06
C ASP A 13 -23.53 -6.02 16.57
N LEU A 14 -24.07 -7.17 16.21
CA LEU A 14 -24.00 -7.67 14.85
C LEU A 14 -24.69 -6.74 13.82
N PRO A 15 -25.91 -6.22 14.02
CA PRO A 15 -26.55 -5.23 13.14
C PRO A 15 -25.68 -3.97 12.95
N ALA A 16 -25.18 -3.35 14.03
CA ALA A 16 -24.34 -2.17 13.95
C ALA A 16 -23.01 -2.43 13.21
N THR A 17 -22.51 -3.66 13.24
CA THR A 17 -21.33 -4.07 12.48
C THR A 17 -21.64 -4.17 10.98
N PHE A 18 -22.81 -4.66 10.57
CA PHE A 18 -23.23 -4.69 9.17
C PHE A 18 -23.45 -3.30 8.58
N ASP A 19 -23.97 -2.37 9.37
CA ASP A 19 -24.24 -0.98 8.95
C ASP A 19 -23.00 -0.07 9.06
N ASP A 20 -21.85 -0.61 9.43
CA ASP A 20 -20.61 0.14 9.61
C ASP A 20 -20.16 0.82 8.30
N ILE A 21 -19.86 2.12 8.39
CA ILE A 21 -19.38 2.90 7.26
C ILE A 21 -17.92 2.57 6.87
N ARG A 22 -17.14 2.01 7.79
CA ARG A 22 -15.70 1.76 7.59
C ARG A 22 -15.38 0.95 6.34
N PRO A 23 -16.07 -0.15 6.00
CA PRO A 23 -15.80 -0.87 4.74
C PRO A 23 -15.90 0.01 3.50
N ARG A 24 -16.84 0.96 3.46
CA ARG A 24 -16.98 1.92 2.35
C ARG A 24 -15.82 2.93 2.32
N LEU A 25 -15.33 3.36 3.47
CA LEU A 25 -14.16 4.26 3.56
C LEU A 25 -12.89 3.53 3.11
N TRP A 26 -12.69 2.29 3.54
CA TRP A 26 -11.58 1.44 3.07
C TRP A 26 -11.62 1.26 1.56
N ALA A 27 -12.77 0.94 0.98
CA ALA A 27 -12.94 0.82 -0.47
C ALA A 27 -12.59 2.12 -1.21
N ARG A 28 -12.89 3.29 -0.64
CA ARG A 28 -12.50 4.59 -1.22
C ARG A 28 -10.99 4.82 -1.21
N ILE A 29 -10.30 4.44 -0.12
CA ILE A 29 -8.83 4.52 -0.05
C ILE A 29 -8.24 3.52 -1.05
N ASP A 30 -8.76 2.31 -1.09
CA ASP A 30 -8.33 1.27 -2.01
C ASP A 30 -8.50 1.70 -3.48
N ALA A 31 -9.58 2.37 -3.83
CA ALA A 31 -9.85 2.90 -5.18
C ALA A 31 -9.02 4.16 -5.53
N PHE A 32 -8.21 4.67 -4.61
CA PHE A 32 -7.41 5.88 -4.86
C PHE A 32 -6.35 5.60 -5.93
N ASN A 33 -6.40 6.33 -7.02
CA ASN A 33 -5.66 6.03 -8.25
C ASN A 33 -4.26 6.66 -8.35
N LYS A 34 -3.83 7.44 -7.35
CA LYS A 34 -2.45 7.94 -7.25
C LYS A 34 -1.65 7.02 -6.31
N PRO A 35 -0.31 6.94 -6.46
CA PRO A 35 0.53 6.24 -5.49
C PRO A 35 0.30 6.72 -4.06
N LEU A 36 0.19 5.78 -3.13
CA LEU A 36 0.06 6.01 -1.69
C LEU A 36 1.33 5.50 -0.99
N ILE A 37 1.91 6.31 -0.14
CA ILE A 37 3.08 5.97 0.67
C ILE A 37 2.65 6.01 2.14
N ALA A 38 2.79 4.89 2.84
CA ALA A 38 2.68 4.85 4.29
C ALA A 38 4.04 5.16 4.93
N VAL A 39 4.06 6.05 5.92
CA VAL A 39 5.23 6.24 6.78
C VAL A 39 4.86 5.76 8.17
N VAL A 40 5.60 4.78 8.67
CA VAL A 40 5.31 4.11 9.93
C VAL A 40 6.41 4.39 10.94
N ASN A 41 6.10 5.20 11.95
CA ASN A 41 6.93 5.43 13.12
C ASN A 41 6.22 4.85 14.35
N GLY A 42 6.88 3.94 15.07
CA GLY A 42 6.29 3.21 16.19
C GLY A 42 5.28 2.16 15.73
N TYR A 43 4.14 2.05 16.42
CA TYR A 43 3.19 0.95 16.21
C TYR A 43 2.27 1.14 15.01
N SER A 44 2.18 0.09 14.19
CA SER A 44 1.21 -0.11 13.11
C SER A 44 0.50 -1.44 13.37
N LEU A 45 -0.57 -1.41 14.19
CA LEU A 45 -1.25 -2.61 14.68
C LEU A 45 -2.72 -2.64 14.24
N GLY A 46 -3.26 -3.84 14.02
CA GLY A 46 -4.64 -4.05 13.60
C GLY A 46 -4.99 -3.22 12.36
N ALA A 47 -6.05 -2.42 12.42
CA ALA A 47 -6.46 -1.54 11.33
C ALA A 47 -5.35 -0.58 10.88
N GLY A 48 -4.42 -0.20 11.75
CA GLY A 48 -3.24 0.59 11.38
C GLY A 48 -2.28 -0.19 10.48
N CYS A 49 -2.05 -1.48 10.75
CA CYS A 49 -1.28 -2.36 9.88
C CYS A 49 -2.01 -2.62 8.56
N GLU A 50 -3.32 -2.82 8.60
CA GLU A 50 -4.14 -2.98 7.41
C GLU A 50 -4.08 -1.77 6.49
N LEU A 51 -4.05 -0.54 7.06
CA LEU A 51 -3.89 0.69 6.30
C LEU A 51 -2.51 0.77 5.64
N ALA A 52 -1.45 0.40 6.34
CA ALA A 52 -0.11 0.35 5.76
C ALA A 52 -0.04 -0.67 4.61
N LEU A 53 -0.63 -1.87 4.78
CA LEU A 53 -0.73 -2.91 3.76
C LEU A 53 -1.55 -2.50 2.52
N LEU A 54 -2.44 -1.52 2.65
CA LEU A 54 -3.24 -1.00 1.54
C LEU A 54 -2.45 0.00 0.69
N CYS A 55 -1.43 0.64 1.26
CA CYS A 55 -0.58 1.58 0.55
C CYS A 55 0.32 0.86 -0.47
N ASP A 56 0.75 1.57 -1.51
CA ASP A 56 1.61 1.01 -2.55
C ASP A 56 3.06 0.85 -2.08
N LEU A 57 3.49 1.69 -1.14
CA LEU A 57 4.83 1.70 -0.56
C LEU A 57 4.74 1.90 0.96
N VAL A 58 5.60 1.24 1.69
CA VAL A 58 5.73 1.41 3.14
C VAL A 58 7.17 1.78 3.47
N ILE A 59 7.36 2.96 4.05
CA ILE A 59 8.63 3.41 4.62
C ILE A 59 8.49 3.32 6.15
N ALA A 60 9.48 2.73 6.79
CA ALA A 60 9.47 2.54 8.23
C ALA A 60 10.55 3.36 8.93
N GLY A 61 10.23 3.91 10.09
CA GLY A 61 11.23 4.25 11.08
C GLY A 61 11.85 2.98 11.68
N ASP A 62 13.09 3.08 12.15
CA ASP A 62 13.81 1.97 12.82
C ASP A 62 13.09 1.46 14.08
N ASN A 63 12.19 2.27 14.64
CA ASN A 63 11.33 1.93 15.78
C ASN A 63 9.98 1.29 15.40
N ALA A 64 9.72 1.08 14.10
CA ALA A 64 8.40 0.61 13.65
C ALA A 64 8.12 -0.85 14.07
N ARG A 65 6.83 -1.10 14.38
CA ARG A 65 6.30 -2.43 14.73
C ARG A 65 5.02 -2.68 13.95
N PHE A 66 4.94 -3.84 13.31
CA PHE A 66 3.79 -4.24 12.48
C PHE A 66 3.15 -5.49 13.07
N GLY A 67 1.82 -5.52 13.18
CA GLY A 67 1.11 -6.68 13.71
C GLY A 67 -0.38 -6.65 13.45
N LEU A 68 -0.98 -7.83 13.49
CA LEU A 68 -2.43 -8.06 13.40
C LEU A 68 -2.88 -8.86 14.64
N PRO A 69 -3.00 -8.21 15.82
CA PRO A 69 -3.24 -8.89 17.09
C PRO A 69 -4.72 -9.20 17.37
N GLU A 70 -5.63 -9.03 16.41
CA GLU A 70 -7.08 -9.15 16.58
C GLU A 70 -7.50 -10.49 17.16
N ILE A 71 -6.71 -11.56 16.92
CA ILE A 71 -6.99 -12.90 17.48
C ILE A 71 -6.99 -12.92 19.00
N THR A 72 -6.22 -12.03 19.65
CA THR A 72 -6.18 -11.91 21.11
C THR A 72 -7.46 -11.31 21.70
N LEU A 73 -8.29 -10.71 20.85
CA LEU A 73 -9.59 -10.13 21.18
C LEU A 73 -10.77 -11.05 20.78
N GLY A 74 -10.49 -12.29 20.33
CA GLY A 74 -11.53 -13.20 19.87
C GLY A 74 -12.12 -12.85 18.50
N THR A 75 -11.40 -12.06 17.70
CA THR A 75 -11.79 -11.66 16.34
C THR A 75 -10.63 -11.86 15.36
N MET A 76 -10.75 -11.35 14.15
CA MET A 76 -9.74 -11.41 13.11
C MET A 76 -9.63 -10.08 12.36
N PRO A 77 -8.55 -9.84 11.61
CA PRO A 77 -8.43 -8.67 10.74
C PRO A 77 -9.63 -8.55 9.78
N GLY A 78 -10.24 -7.39 9.70
CA GLY A 78 -11.50 -7.19 8.97
C GLY A 78 -11.41 -6.21 7.79
N ALA A 79 -10.26 -5.52 7.60
CA ALA A 79 -10.07 -4.54 6.54
C ALA A 79 -9.03 -5.01 5.47
N GLY A 80 -8.85 -6.32 5.35
CA GLY A 80 -8.00 -6.95 4.33
C GLY A 80 -6.64 -7.42 4.84
N GLY A 81 -6.38 -7.37 6.16
CA GLY A 81 -5.10 -7.76 6.75
C GLY A 81 -4.68 -9.17 6.39
N THR A 82 -5.56 -10.17 6.52
CA THR A 82 -5.25 -11.55 6.17
C THR A 82 -4.91 -11.72 4.68
N GLN A 83 -5.60 -10.98 3.81
CA GLN A 83 -5.45 -11.11 2.36
C GLN A 83 -4.22 -10.38 1.82
N ARG A 84 -3.95 -9.18 2.33
CA ARG A 84 -2.80 -8.38 1.89
C ARG A 84 -1.50 -8.83 2.54
N LEU A 85 -1.53 -9.18 3.83
CA LEU A 85 -0.32 -9.61 4.53
C LEU A 85 0.29 -10.87 3.89
N ILE A 86 -0.53 -11.90 3.60
CA ILE A 86 -0.02 -13.15 3.01
C ILE A 86 0.59 -12.93 1.62
N ARG A 87 0.07 -11.94 0.86
CA ARG A 87 0.62 -11.56 -0.45
C ARG A 87 1.93 -10.78 -0.34
N SER A 88 2.11 -10.05 0.75
CA SER A 88 3.33 -9.26 1.00
C SER A 88 4.47 -10.11 1.58
N VAL A 89 4.19 -10.89 2.63
CA VAL A 89 5.25 -11.56 3.43
C VAL A 89 5.26 -13.08 3.29
N GLY A 90 4.36 -13.63 2.48
CA GLY A 90 4.20 -15.07 2.29
C GLY A 90 3.47 -15.76 3.44
N LYS A 91 3.05 -17.04 3.18
CA LYS A 91 2.18 -17.81 4.07
C LYS A 91 2.74 -17.98 5.48
N ALA A 92 4.01 -18.35 5.60
CA ALA A 92 4.58 -18.75 6.90
C ALA A 92 4.57 -17.56 7.89
N LEU A 93 5.06 -16.40 7.49
CA LEU A 93 5.12 -15.23 8.37
C LEU A 93 3.73 -14.64 8.61
N ALA A 94 2.89 -14.55 7.57
CA ALA A 94 1.52 -14.07 7.71
C ALA A 94 0.71 -14.94 8.69
N SER A 95 0.80 -16.28 8.57
CA SER A 95 0.11 -17.20 9.49
C SER A 95 0.61 -17.01 10.94
N ARG A 96 1.91 -16.87 11.13
CA ARG A 96 2.47 -16.62 12.47
C ARG A 96 1.89 -15.33 13.05
N MET A 97 2.00 -14.21 12.34
CA MET A 97 1.52 -12.91 12.81
C MET A 97 0.03 -12.91 13.14
N VAL A 98 -0.81 -13.48 12.25
CA VAL A 98 -2.27 -13.46 12.41
C VAL A 98 -2.74 -14.45 13.49
N LEU A 99 -2.17 -15.66 13.54
CA LEU A 99 -2.66 -16.72 14.44
C LEU A 99 -2.09 -16.62 15.86
N SER A 100 -0.91 -16.02 16.04
CA SER A 100 -0.33 -15.78 17.36
C SER A 100 -0.61 -14.36 17.89
N GLY A 101 -0.94 -13.40 17.01
CA GLY A 101 -1.04 -11.99 17.36
C GLY A 101 0.32 -11.31 17.56
N GLU A 102 1.43 -11.99 17.26
CA GLU A 102 2.77 -11.42 17.39
C GLU A 102 3.03 -10.29 16.37
N SER A 103 3.75 -9.27 16.81
CA SER A 103 4.25 -8.22 15.94
C SER A 103 5.68 -8.48 15.49
N ILE A 104 6.06 -7.90 14.36
CA ILE A 104 7.43 -7.89 13.83
C ILE A 104 8.01 -6.47 13.84
N ASP A 105 9.33 -6.35 13.91
CA ASP A 105 10.02 -5.07 13.79
C ASP A 105 10.22 -4.64 12.34
N ALA A 106 10.78 -3.44 12.16
CA ALA A 106 11.03 -2.85 10.86
C ALA A 106 11.97 -3.71 10.01
N GLU A 107 13.04 -4.24 10.58
CA GLU A 107 14.03 -5.06 9.88
C GLU A 107 13.40 -6.35 9.35
N ARG A 108 12.62 -7.04 10.20
CA ARG A 108 11.91 -8.25 9.80
C ARG A 108 10.86 -7.97 8.73
N ALA A 109 10.16 -6.83 8.84
CA ALA A 109 9.17 -6.39 7.85
C ALA A 109 9.82 -6.08 6.49
N GLN A 110 11.00 -5.46 6.47
CA GLN A 110 11.77 -5.21 5.25
C GLN A 110 12.28 -6.51 4.63
N GLN A 111 12.91 -7.38 5.41
CA GLN A 111 13.37 -8.69 4.93
C GLN A 111 12.26 -9.55 4.33
N ALA A 112 11.04 -9.40 4.82
CA ALA A 112 9.88 -10.13 4.35
C ALA A 112 9.17 -9.47 3.16
N GLY A 113 9.55 -8.25 2.77
CA GLY A 113 8.97 -7.51 1.63
C GLY A 113 7.75 -6.65 1.95
N LEU A 114 7.43 -6.45 3.24
CA LEU A 114 6.35 -5.54 3.63
C LEU A 114 6.79 -4.08 3.60
N VAL A 115 8.04 -3.80 3.97
CA VAL A 115 8.63 -2.46 4.03
C VAL A 115 9.66 -2.31 2.92
N SER A 116 9.61 -1.20 2.17
CA SER A 116 10.58 -0.91 1.13
C SER A 116 11.90 -0.39 1.72
N ASP A 117 11.82 0.56 2.65
CA ASP A 117 12.99 1.25 3.20
C ASP A 117 12.85 1.49 4.70
N ILE A 118 13.98 1.43 5.42
CA ILE A 118 14.07 1.78 6.83
C ILE A 118 14.99 2.98 6.99
N HIS A 119 14.54 3.94 7.78
CA HIS A 119 15.31 5.14 8.13
C HIS A 119 15.22 5.41 9.64
N PRO A 120 16.13 6.23 10.21
CA PRO A 120 15.92 6.73 11.57
C PRO A 120 14.53 7.36 11.70
N ALA A 121 13.81 7.05 12.77
CA ALA A 121 12.41 7.45 12.94
C ALA A 121 12.17 8.97 12.77
N ASN A 122 13.13 9.79 13.20
CA ASN A 122 13.08 11.25 13.05
C ASN A 122 13.35 11.76 11.63
N LEU A 123 13.76 10.91 10.70
CA LEU A 123 14.08 11.26 9.31
C LEU A 123 13.17 10.55 8.28
N SER A 124 12.38 9.57 8.71
CA SER A 124 11.55 8.75 7.80
C SER A 124 10.56 9.58 6.97
N ASP A 125 9.95 10.62 7.55
CA ASP A 125 9.06 11.54 6.85
C ASP A 125 9.79 12.31 5.74
N GLU A 126 11.00 12.77 6.00
CA GLU A 126 11.80 13.49 5.01
C GLU A 126 12.14 12.60 3.81
N TYR A 127 12.54 11.36 4.06
CA TYR A 127 12.82 10.38 2.99
C TYR A 127 11.56 10.04 2.20
N ALA A 128 10.43 9.85 2.87
CA ALA A 128 9.15 9.60 2.20
C ALA A 128 8.73 10.76 1.29
N LEU A 129 8.90 12.00 1.75
CA LEU A 129 8.60 13.19 0.95
C LEU A 129 9.54 13.32 -0.25
N LYS A 130 10.83 12.98 -0.11
CA LYS A 130 11.78 12.94 -1.24
C LYS A 130 11.35 11.90 -2.28
N LEU A 131 10.96 10.70 -1.85
CA LEU A 131 10.45 9.66 -2.73
C LEU A 131 9.15 10.10 -3.41
N ALA A 132 8.21 10.65 -2.65
CA ALA A 132 6.96 11.18 -3.18
C ALA A 132 7.20 12.26 -4.24
N ALA A 133 8.12 13.20 -3.99
CA ALA A 133 8.53 14.23 -4.95
C ALA A 133 9.17 13.63 -6.22
N THR A 134 9.94 12.55 -6.07
CA THR A 134 10.50 11.83 -7.22
C THR A 134 9.40 11.17 -8.06
N ILE A 135 8.47 10.49 -7.42
CA ILE A 135 7.31 9.87 -8.10
C ILE A 135 6.45 10.94 -8.78
N ALA A 136 6.16 12.04 -8.09
CA ALA A 136 5.30 13.10 -8.60
C ALA A 136 5.84 13.84 -9.83
N ARG A 137 7.12 13.69 -10.14
CA ARG A 137 7.71 14.23 -11.39
C ARG A 137 7.40 13.42 -12.64
N HIS A 138 6.88 12.20 -12.50
CA HIS A 138 6.54 11.34 -13.62
C HIS A 138 5.13 11.62 -14.14
N SER A 139 4.85 11.16 -15.38
CA SER A 139 3.54 11.31 -16.00
C SER A 139 2.43 10.76 -15.10
N PRO A 140 1.41 11.57 -14.76
CA PRO A 140 0.29 11.11 -13.93
C PRO A 140 -0.49 9.96 -14.56
N LEU A 141 -0.58 9.91 -15.90
CA LEU A 141 -1.26 8.82 -16.61
C LEU A 141 -0.46 7.53 -16.52
N ALA A 142 0.87 7.61 -16.70
CA ALA A 142 1.74 6.44 -16.59
C ALA A 142 1.76 5.89 -15.16
N LEU A 143 1.81 6.74 -14.14
CA LEU A 143 1.74 6.32 -12.73
C LEU A 143 0.43 5.60 -12.40
N ARG A 144 -0.71 6.11 -12.87
CA ARG A 144 -2.01 5.47 -12.67
C ARG A 144 -2.08 4.10 -13.34
N ALA A 145 -1.62 4.01 -14.59
CA ALA A 145 -1.59 2.75 -15.33
C ALA A 145 -0.66 1.72 -14.67
N ALA A 146 0.53 2.16 -14.24
CA ALA A 146 1.47 1.29 -13.53
C ALA A 146 0.90 0.78 -12.21
N LYS A 147 0.31 1.66 -11.38
CA LYS A 147 -0.37 1.27 -10.14
C LYS A 147 -1.49 0.26 -10.39
N GLN A 148 -2.33 0.52 -11.40
CA GLN A 148 -3.41 -0.40 -11.78
C GLN A 148 -2.87 -1.76 -12.18
N SER A 149 -1.80 -1.82 -12.99
CA SER A 149 -1.17 -3.05 -13.44
C SER A 149 -0.54 -3.83 -12.26
N LEU A 150 0.18 -3.15 -11.36
CA LEU A 150 0.77 -3.77 -10.17
C LEU A 150 -0.29 -4.39 -9.25
N ARG A 151 -1.41 -3.70 -9.02
CA ARG A 151 -2.52 -4.22 -8.21
C ARG A 151 -3.16 -5.45 -8.85
N LEU A 152 -3.34 -5.42 -10.16
CA LEU A 152 -3.94 -6.51 -10.90
C LEU A 152 -3.13 -7.82 -10.79
N ALA A 153 -1.81 -7.73 -10.60
CA ALA A 153 -0.95 -8.89 -10.41
C ALA A 153 -1.34 -9.78 -9.21
N HIS A 154 -2.04 -9.22 -8.23
CA HIS A 154 -2.55 -9.95 -7.08
C HIS A 154 -3.98 -10.50 -7.26
N GLU A 155 -4.68 -10.12 -8.33
CA GLU A 155 -6.10 -10.44 -8.55
C GLU A 155 -6.31 -11.47 -9.66
N VAL A 156 -5.39 -11.55 -10.62
CA VAL A 156 -5.57 -12.40 -11.82
C VAL A 156 -4.35 -13.28 -12.08
N GLY A 157 -4.53 -14.32 -12.85
CA GLY A 157 -3.42 -15.15 -13.33
C GLY A 157 -2.50 -14.38 -14.29
N LEU A 158 -1.23 -14.77 -14.38
CA LEU A 158 -0.18 -14.08 -15.11
C LEU A 158 -0.58 -13.71 -16.55
N GLN A 159 -1.19 -14.64 -17.29
CA GLN A 159 -1.56 -14.39 -18.70
C GLN A 159 -2.62 -13.28 -18.83
N ALA A 160 -3.62 -13.25 -17.96
CA ALA A 160 -4.62 -12.19 -17.95
C ALA A 160 -3.97 -10.84 -17.55
N GLY A 161 -3.06 -10.85 -16.57
CA GLY A 161 -2.29 -9.67 -16.18
C GLY A 161 -1.47 -9.10 -17.32
N LEU A 162 -0.75 -9.94 -18.07
CA LEU A 162 0.05 -9.53 -19.25
C LEU A 162 -0.81 -8.91 -20.37
N VAL A 163 -2.00 -9.42 -20.59
CA VAL A 163 -2.95 -8.84 -21.57
C VAL A 163 -3.36 -7.43 -21.15
N GLN A 164 -3.73 -7.24 -19.87
CA GLN A 164 -4.12 -5.94 -19.33
C GLN A 164 -2.95 -4.94 -19.33
N GLU A 165 -1.76 -5.37 -18.92
CA GLU A 165 -0.54 -4.57 -18.97
C GLU A 165 -0.28 -4.07 -20.40
N ARG A 166 -0.37 -4.96 -21.39
CA ARG A 166 -0.19 -4.61 -22.80
C ARG A 166 -1.23 -3.60 -23.28
N GLN A 167 -2.47 -3.71 -22.84
CA GLN A 167 -3.53 -2.75 -23.18
C GLN A 167 -3.21 -1.37 -22.59
N LEU A 168 -2.85 -1.29 -21.30
CA LEU A 168 -2.47 -0.04 -20.64
C LEU A 168 -1.26 0.60 -21.30
N PHE A 169 -0.21 -0.18 -21.63
CA PHE A 169 0.96 0.29 -22.36
C PHE A 169 0.56 0.88 -23.73
N THR A 170 -0.33 0.21 -24.45
CA THR A 170 -0.79 0.65 -25.77
C THR A 170 -1.56 1.97 -25.67
N LEU A 171 -2.44 2.12 -24.66
CA LEU A 171 -3.16 3.37 -24.41
C LEU A 171 -2.20 4.52 -24.12
N LEU A 172 -1.18 4.30 -23.30
CA LEU A 172 -0.17 5.31 -22.99
C LEU A 172 0.61 5.76 -24.23
N SER A 173 0.74 4.92 -25.25
CA SER A 173 1.45 5.28 -26.49
C SER A 173 0.83 6.44 -27.25
N GLY A 174 -0.47 6.70 -27.06
CA GLY A 174 -1.19 7.83 -27.67
C GLY A 174 -1.10 9.15 -26.90
N THR A 175 -0.53 9.17 -25.69
CA THR A 175 -0.54 10.35 -24.82
C THR A 175 0.48 11.40 -25.22
N GLU A 176 0.20 12.67 -24.90
CA GLU A 176 1.16 13.77 -25.06
C GLU A 176 2.35 13.58 -24.11
N ASP A 177 2.10 13.13 -22.88
CA ASP A 177 3.14 12.86 -21.89
C ASP A 177 4.18 11.84 -22.39
N ARG A 178 3.74 10.78 -23.09
CA ARG A 178 4.67 9.81 -23.68
C ARG A 178 5.55 10.48 -24.74
N ARG A 179 4.98 11.33 -25.60
CA ARG A 179 5.75 12.05 -26.64
C ARG A 179 6.74 13.00 -25.99
N GLU A 180 6.29 13.77 -24.99
CA GLU A 180 7.14 14.68 -24.20
C GLU A 180 8.30 13.91 -23.53
N GLY A 181 8.01 12.80 -22.87
CA GLY A 181 9.04 12.00 -22.19
C GLY A 181 10.13 11.49 -23.14
N VAL A 182 9.74 11.00 -24.31
CA VAL A 182 10.69 10.53 -25.34
C VAL A 182 11.51 11.69 -25.92
N SER A 183 10.86 12.83 -26.25
CA SER A 183 11.54 14.02 -26.77
C SER A 183 12.55 14.57 -25.77
N ALA A 184 12.12 14.75 -24.51
CA ALA A 184 12.97 15.26 -23.44
C ALA A 184 14.18 14.36 -23.20
N PHE A 185 14.00 13.02 -23.25
CA PHE A 185 15.10 12.06 -23.11
C PHE A 185 16.14 12.21 -24.24
N LEU A 186 15.68 12.30 -25.48
CA LEU A 186 16.57 12.45 -26.66
C LEU A 186 17.30 13.80 -26.63
N GLU A 187 16.63 14.84 -26.16
CA GLU A 187 17.16 16.21 -26.04
C GLU A 187 17.97 16.44 -24.75
N LYS A 188 18.06 15.44 -23.85
CA LYS A 188 18.75 15.50 -22.55
C LYS A 188 18.25 16.62 -21.64
N ARG A 189 16.96 16.89 -21.64
CA ARG A 189 16.29 17.86 -20.78
C ARG A 189 15.30 17.18 -19.83
N THR A 190 14.86 17.90 -18.81
CA THR A 190 13.79 17.44 -17.92
C THR A 190 12.44 17.51 -18.64
N PRO A 191 11.62 16.43 -18.61
CA PRO A 191 10.29 16.43 -19.19
C PRO A 191 9.29 17.26 -18.38
N GLU A 192 8.29 17.83 -19.05
CA GLU A 192 7.16 18.55 -18.45
C GLU A 192 5.85 17.80 -18.71
N PHE A 193 5.49 16.90 -17.80
CA PHE A 193 4.27 16.11 -17.94
C PHE A 193 3.02 16.90 -17.54
N LYS A 194 1.96 16.76 -18.35
CA LYS A 194 0.69 17.49 -18.19
C LYS A 194 -0.50 16.59 -17.88
N GLY A 195 -0.29 15.27 -17.86
CA GLY A 195 -1.34 14.29 -17.58
C GLY A 195 -2.36 14.10 -18.71
N ARG A 196 -1.96 14.26 -19.97
CA ARG A 196 -2.81 14.13 -21.14
C ARG A 196 -2.13 13.48 -22.35
#